data_b60470253ce97db57e0abb7c6b07f108
#
_entry.id   b60470253ce97db57e0abb7c6b07f108
#
_cell.length_a   1.000
_cell.length_b   1.000
_cell.length_c   1.000
_cell.angle_alpha   90.00
_cell.angle_beta   90.00
_cell.angle_gamma   90.00
#
_symmetry.space_group_name_H-M   'P 1'
#
loop_
_entity.id
_entity.type
_entity.pdbx_description
1 polymer ?
#
loop_
_entity_poly.entity_id
_entity_poly.type
_entity_poly.pdbx_seq_one_letter_code
_entity_poly.pdbx_strand_id
1 'polypeptide(L)'
;MKRYKRLYVVLAVLLAACIATFALSRYKAQKEQIQTSGETILSISADEVESLSWDYDGQTLSFHRDGAWSYDDDATFPVDAEQMDLLLEPFAAFGAAFIIEDVDDLGQYGLDNPVCTIRITAGGESWTIQLGDYSKMDAQRYVSIGDGNVYLAAHDPLDEFDVTLDELIDQDDIPAFGQVSELRFSGAENYAVSYQEDGGNTYREDDVYFTEQDGAQVPLDPDRVEDYLQAIQSLSLTDCVTYSANDDDLQSCGLDSPELIIEVAYDGEDGASGTFTLNVIRTSGRRRPPPPGRARRRSPPTPGWASPSCSIRSPARSTGR
;
A
#
# COMPACT_ATOMS: atom_id res chain seq x y z
N MET A 1 20.63 8.92 68.70
CA MET A 1 20.93 7.69 67.92
C MET A 1 19.73 7.18 66.98
N LYS A 2 18.47 7.39 67.33
CA LYS A 2 17.34 6.88 66.46
C LYS A 2 17.16 7.60 65.10
N ARG A 3 17.60 8.86 64.95
CA ARG A 3 17.45 9.64 63.69
C ARG A 3 18.42 9.17 62.61
N TYR A 4 19.64 8.83 62.95
CA TYR A 4 20.62 8.33 61.97
C TYR A 4 20.26 6.95 61.43
N LYS A 5 19.67 6.06 62.23
CA LYS A 5 19.18 4.75 61.75
C LYS A 5 18.12 4.89 60.66
N ARG A 6 17.22 5.86 60.78
CA ARG A 6 16.19 6.12 59.76
C ARG A 6 16.81 6.68 58.48
N LEU A 7 17.82 7.54 58.57
CA LEU A 7 18.57 8.08 57.46
C LEU A 7 19.29 6.97 56.65
N TYR A 8 19.97 6.03 57.37
CA TYR A 8 20.62 4.90 56.71
C TYR A 8 19.63 3.94 56.05
N VAL A 9 18.45 3.74 56.59
CA VAL A 9 17.41 2.90 55.99
C VAL A 9 16.89 3.57 54.71
N VAL A 10 16.61 4.86 54.70
CA VAL A 10 16.20 5.60 53.51
C VAL A 10 17.27 5.57 52.43
N LEU A 11 18.55 5.78 52.81
CA LEU A 11 19.67 5.72 51.87
C LEU A 11 19.81 4.32 51.25
N ALA A 12 19.68 3.24 52.06
CA ALA A 12 19.73 1.87 51.57
C ALA A 12 18.60 1.54 50.59
N VAL A 13 17.36 2.01 50.86
CA VAL A 13 16.22 1.84 49.97
C VAL A 13 16.44 2.58 48.64
N LEU A 14 16.97 3.81 48.70
CA LEU A 14 17.28 4.61 47.53
C LEU A 14 18.36 3.96 46.66
N LEU A 15 19.41 3.41 47.31
CA LEU A 15 20.48 2.70 46.63
C LEU A 15 19.98 1.39 46.00
N ALA A 16 19.11 0.64 46.67
CA ALA A 16 18.47 -0.54 46.12
C ALA A 16 17.56 -0.21 44.92
N ALA A 17 16.81 0.89 44.99
CA ALA A 17 16.00 1.38 43.86
C ALA A 17 16.87 1.78 42.65
N CYS A 18 17.99 2.46 42.87
CA CYS A 18 18.95 2.80 41.81
C CYS A 18 19.57 1.56 41.16
N ILE A 19 19.92 0.54 41.94
CA ILE A 19 20.45 -0.73 41.42
C ILE A 19 19.40 -1.46 40.62
N ALA A 20 18.15 -1.49 41.08
CA ALA A 20 17.05 -2.14 40.39
C ALA A 20 16.71 -1.42 39.05
N THR A 21 16.68 -0.09 39.02
CA THR A 21 16.48 0.69 37.79
C THR A 21 17.63 0.52 36.82
N PHE A 22 18.88 0.49 37.30
CA PHE A 22 20.04 0.25 36.47
C PHE A 22 20.06 -1.18 35.89
N ALA A 23 19.70 -2.19 36.71
CA ALA A 23 19.58 -3.57 36.24
C ALA A 23 18.47 -3.73 35.17
N LEU A 24 17.30 -3.07 35.38
CA LEU A 24 16.21 -3.06 34.42
C LEU A 24 16.56 -2.32 33.11
N SER A 25 17.28 -1.20 33.20
CA SER A 25 17.72 -0.47 31.99
C SER A 25 18.78 -1.25 31.22
N ARG A 26 19.70 -1.95 31.91
CA ARG A 26 20.67 -2.85 31.28
C ARG A 26 19.98 -4.05 30.61
N TYR A 27 19.01 -4.65 31.31
CA TYR A 27 18.23 -5.76 30.75
C TYR A 27 17.46 -5.35 29.51
N LYS A 28 16.81 -4.17 29.53
CA LYS A 28 16.13 -3.60 28.32
C LYS A 28 17.12 -3.30 27.19
N ALA A 29 18.24 -2.63 27.48
CA ALA A 29 19.26 -2.33 26.49
C ALA A 29 19.91 -3.60 25.90
N GLN A 30 20.06 -4.66 26.66
CA GLN A 30 20.57 -5.94 26.19
C GLN A 30 19.51 -6.67 25.34
N LYS A 31 18.23 -6.56 25.71
CA LYS A 31 17.13 -7.11 24.88
C LYS A 31 16.96 -6.35 23.56
N GLU A 32 17.08 -5.02 23.56
CA GLU A 32 17.10 -4.20 22.35
C GLU A 32 18.33 -4.47 21.47
N GLN A 33 19.52 -4.73 22.07
CA GLN A 33 20.72 -5.11 21.33
C GLN A 33 20.61 -6.51 20.71
N ILE A 34 19.95 -7.47 21.35
CA ILE A 34 19.68 -8.80 20.78
C ILE A 34 18.69 -8.70 19.61
N GLN A 35 17.71 -7.80 19.67
CA GLN A 35 16.76 -7.54 18.57
C GLN A 35 17.40 -6.81 17.39
N THR A 36 18.44 -6.01 17.60
CA THR A 36 19.11 -5.20 16.56
C THR A 36 20.44 -5.80 16.06
N SER A 37 20.98 -6.80 16.71
CA SER A 37 22.25 -7.46 16.34
C SER A 37 22.02 -8.87 15.76
N GLY A 38 20.86 -9.11 15.15
CA GLY A 38 20.57 -10.38 14.50
C GLY A 38 21.62 -10.73 13.46
N GLU A 39 22.08 -11.97 13.47
CA GLU A 39 22.92 -12.50 12.41
C GLU A 39 22.11 -12.53 11.10
N THR A 40 22.65 -11.98 10.00
CA THR A 40 22.03 -12.09 8.70
C THR A 40 22.15 -13.53 8.22
N ILE A 41 21.00 -14.20 8.06
CA ILE A 41 20.95 -15.61 7.64
C ILE A 41 20.69 -15.78 6.16
N LEU A 42 20.10 -14.75 5.51
CA LEU A 42 19.82 -14.72 4.10
C LEU A 42 19.92 -13.28 3.59
N SER A 43 20.48 -13.11 2.41
CA SER A 43 20.57 -11.82 1.72
C SER A 43 20.26 -12.00 0.24
N ILE A 44 19.16 -11.44 -0.22
CA ILE A 44 18.67 -11.51 -1.60
C ILE A 44 18.54 -10.07 -2.12
N SER A 45 19.14 -9.79 -3.27
CA SER A 45 18.97 -8.50 -3.94
C SER A 45 17.64 -8.48 -4.67
N ALA A 46 16.76 -7.54 -4.36
CA ALA A 46 15.46 -7.42 -5.02
C ALA A 46 15.56 -7.27 -6.55
N ASP A 47 16.62 -6.60 -7.04
CA ASP A 47 16.87 -6.40 -8.47
C ASP A 47 17.20 -7.70 -9.21
N GLU A 48 17.71 -8.73 -8.49
CA GLU A 48 18.07 -10.04 -9.05
C GLU A 48 16.93 -11.05 -8.97
N VAL A 49 15.79 -10.70 -8.36
CA VAL A 49 14.66 -11.61 -8.21
C VAL A 49 13.95 -11.80 -9.56
N GLU A 50 13.88 -13.06 -9.97
CA GLU A 50 13.25 -13.54 -11.20
C GLU A 50 11.81 -14.03 -10.95
N SER A 51 11.56 -14.63 -9.77
CA SER A 51 10.22 -15.08 -9.37
C SER A 51 10.02 -15.02 -7.87
N LEU A 52 8.79 -14.76 -7.47
CA LEU A 52 8.31 -14.75 -6.10
C LEU A 52 6.97 -15.47 -6.02
N SER A 53 6.83 -16.44 -5.13
CA SER A 53 5.54 -17.08 -4.86
C SER A 53 5.40 -17.38 -3.37
N TRP A 54 4.16 -17.40 -2.89
CA TRP A 54 3.90 -17.81 -1.50
C TRP A 54 2.56 -18.50 -1.36
N ASP A 55 2.52 -19.39 -0.38
CA ASP A 55 1.30 -20.08 0.05
C ASP A 55 0.91 -19.52 1.42
N TYR A 56 -0.24 -18.88 1.53
CA TYR A 56 -0.76 -18.34 2.78
C TYR A 56 -2.30 -18.39 2.81
N ASP A 57 -2.90 -18.74 3.95
CA ASP A 57 -4.36 -18.83 4.19
C ASP A 57 -5.12 -19.60 3.10
N GLY A 58 -4.48 -20.66 2.56
CA GLY A 58 -5.07 -21.53 1.52
C GLY A 58 -5.07 -20.91 0.12
N GLN A 59 -4.38 -19.83 -0.09
CA GLN A 59 -4.13 -19.21 -1.39
C GLN A 59 -2.66 -19.34 -1.77
N THR A 60 -2.41 -19.53 -3.04
CA THR A 60 -1.07 -19.47 -3.64
C THR A 60 -1.05 -18.29 -4.59
N LEU A 61 -0.12 -17.36 -4.38
CA LEU A 61 0.15 -16.27 -5.31
C LEU A 61 1.54 -16.47 -5.91
N SER A 62 1.65 -16.33 -7.23
CA SER A 62 2.89 -16.58 -7.98
C SER A 62 3.10 -15.49 -9.01
N PHE A 63 4.31 -14.94 -9.02
CA PHE A 63 4.72 -13.86 -9.89
C PHE A 63 6.09 -14.15 -10.49
N HIS A 64 6.29 -13.71 -11.72
CA HIS A 64 7.61 -13.72 -12.37
C HIS A 64 7.95 -12.33 -12.91
N ARG A 65 9.25 -12.09 -13.13
CA ARG A 65 9.78 -10.82 -13.61
C ARG A 65 10.53 -11.03 -14.92
N ASP A 66 9.99 -10.47 -16.00
CA ASP A 66 10.67 -10.36 -17.31
C ASP A 66 10.67 -8.90 -17.73
N GLY A 67 11.59 -8.15 -17.13
CA GLY A 67 11.60 -6.68 -17.19
C GLY A 67 10.61 -6.04 -16.20
N ALA A 68 9.33 -6.39 -16.27
CA ALA A 68 8.29 -6.00 -15.31
C ALA A 68 7.72 -7.24 -14.58
N TRP A 69 7.11 -7.03 -13.43
CA TRP A 69 6.38 -8.08 -12.72
C TRP A 69 5.11 -8.49 -13.47
N SER A 70 4.81 -9.77 -13.47
CA SER A 70 3.63 -10.38 -14.07
C SER A 70 3.06 -11.44 -13.14
N TYR A 71 1.74 -11.46 -12.98
CA TYR A 71 1.03 -12.50 -12.23
C TYR A 71 0.87 -13.75 -13.09
N ASP A 72 1.24 -14.94 -12.57
CA ASP A 72 1.32 -16.17 -13.35
C ASP A 72 -0.06 -16.68 -13.81
N ASP A 73 -1.10 -16.48 -13.01
CA ASP A 73 -2.46 -16.96 -13.32
C ASP A 73 -3.18 -16.01 -14.29
N ASP A 74 -2.79 -14.72 -14.36
CA ASP A 74 -3.35 -13.74 -15.30
C ASP A 74 -2.32 -12.68 -15.70
N ALA A 75 -1.74 -12.83 -16.86
CA ALA A 75 -0.75 -11.89 -17.40
C ALA A 75 -1.31 -10.49 -17.71
N THR A 76 -2.64 -10.30 -17.65
CA THR A 76 -3.27 -8.98 -17.83
C THR A 76 -3.43 -8.22 -16.51
N PHE A 77 -3.16 -8.88 -15.37
CA PHE A 77 -3.21 -8.26 -14.06
C PHE A 77 -2.10 -7.21 -13.94
N PRO A 78 -2.43 -5.93 -13.67
CA PRO A 78 -1.43 -4.88 -13.49
C PRO A 78 -0.81 -5.02 -12.10
N VAL A 79 0.43 -5.52 -12.06
CA VAL A 79 1.15 -5.74 -10.80
C VAL A 79 1.79 -4.43 -10.36
N ASP A 80 1.55 -4.02 -9.11
CA ASP A 80 2.23 -2.90 -8.48
C ASP A 80 3.68 -3.30 -8.12
N ALA A 81 4.63 -2.71 -8.82
CA ALA A 81 6.05 -3.00 -8.63
C ALA A 81 6.57 -2.53 -7.25
N GLU A 82 6.04 -1.43 -6.72
CA GLU A 82 6.44 -0.91 -5.40
C GLU A 82 5.98 -1.86 -4.28
N GLN A 83 4.78 -2.41 -4.40
CA GLN A 83 4.30 -3.44 -3.47
C GLN A 83 5.14 -4.73 -3.55
N MET A 84 5.53 -5.14 -4.74
CA MET A 84 6.43 -6.29 -4.90
C MET A 84 7.81 -6.04 -4.28
N ASP A 85 8.34 -4.83 -4.39
CA ASP A 85 9.62 -4.45 -3.76
C ASP A 85 9.49 -4.44 -2.22
N LEU A 86 8.35 -3.99 -1.66
CA LEU A 86 8.08 -4.05 -0.21
C LEU A 86 8.04 -5.50 0.30
N LEU A 87 7.45 -6.45 -0.46
CA LEU A 87 7.47 -7.87 -0.10
C LEU A 87 8.88 -8.44 -0.05
N LEU A 88 9.82 -7.91 -0.84
CA LEU A 88 11.19 -8.37 -0.90
C LEU A 88 12.12 -7.67 0.10
N GLU A 89 11.73 -6.51 0.64
CA GLU A 89 12.54 -5.72 1.57
C GLU A 89 13.09 -6.53 2.76
N PRO A 90 12.30 -7.38 3.46
CA PRO A 90 12.79 -8.18 4.57
C PRO A 90 13.97 -9.08 4.20
N PHE A 91 14.04 -9.55 2.95
CA PHE A 91 15.05 -10.50 2.48
C PHE A 91 16.35 -9.84 1.98
N ALA A 92 16.38 -8.52 1.84
CA ALA A 92 17.62 -7.80 1.51
C ALA A 92 18.71 -8.03 2.58
N ALA A 93 18.30 -8.18 3.84
CA ALA A 93 19.18 -8.54 4.96
C ALA A 93 18.37 -9.29 6.04
N PHE A 94 17.90 -10.51 5.70
CA PHE A 94 17.05 -11.27 6.60
C PHE A 94 17.83 -11.75 7.82
N GLY A 95 17.47 -11.22 8.96
CA GLY A 95 18.18 -11.42 10.22
C GLY A 95 17.46 -12.39 11.17
N ALA A 96 18.24 -13.14 11.95
CA ALA A 96 17.75 -13.95 13.06
C ALA A 96 18.19 -13.37 14.39
N ALA A 97 17.26 -13.22 15.32
CA ALA A 97 17.55 -12.87 16.70
C ALA A 97 18.12 -14.06 17.48
N PHE A 98 17.75 -15.27 17.06
CA PHE A 98 18.22 -16.51 17.67
C PHE A 98 18.29 -17.64 16.66
N ILE A 99 19.27 -18.53 16.78
CA ILE A 99 19.48 -19.69 15.93
C ILE A 99 19.36 -20.96 16.78
N ILE A 100 18.57 -21.92 16.33
CA ILE A 100 18.41 -23.24 16.93
C ILE A 100 19.02 -24.23 15.95
N GLU A 101 20.19 -24.73 16.30
CA GLU A 101 20.96 -25.66 15.46
C GLU A 101 20.51 -27.12 15.68
N ASP A 102 20.77 -27.99 14.71
CA ASP A 102 20.57 -29.43 14.77
C ASP A 102 19.16 -29.84 15.22
N VAL A 103 18.14 -29.28 14.55
CA VAL A 103 16.73 -29.54 14.88
C VAL A 103 16.25 -30.86 14.29
N ASP A 104 15.91 -31.82 15.16
CA ASP A 104 15.37 -33.13 14.76
C ASP A 104 13.85 -33.11 14.51
N ASP A 105 13.10 -32.22 15.18
CA ASP A 105 11.63 -32.14 15.12
C ASP A 105 11.19 -30.70 14.82
N LEU A 106 10.81 -30.50 13.56
CA LEU A 106 10.29 -29.20 13.06
C LEU A 106 8.86 -28.92 13.55
N GLY A 107 8.10 -29.96 13.94
CA GLY A 107 6.71 -29.81 14.39
C GLY A 107 6.54 -29.00 15.65
N GLN A 108 7.54 -29.00 16.56
CA GLN A 108 7.52 -28.17 17.79
C GLN A 108 7.59 -26.65 17.51
N TYR A 109 7.94 -26.27 16.27
CA TYR A 109 8.03 -24.88 15.81
C TYR A 109 6.97 -24.54 14.78
N GLY A 110 6.03 -25.49 14.49
CA GLY A 110 5.00 -25.33 13.46
C GLY A 110 5.54 -25.37 12.02
N LEU A 111 6.77 -25.87 11.82
CA LEU A 111 7.43 -25.90 10.51
C LEU A 111 7.20 -27.18 9.72
N ASP A 112 6.56 -28.20 10.30
CA ASP A 112 6.03 -29.38 9.60
C ASP A 112 4.72 -29.05 8.83
N ASN A 113 4.02 -28.00 9.26
CA ASN A 113 2.86 -27.44 8.57
C ASN A 113 2.92 -25.91 8.68
N PRO A 114 3.81 -25.24 7.89
CA PRO A 114 4.07 -23.82 8.02
C PRO A 114 2.83 -22.98 7.73
N VAL A 115 2.69 -21.87 8.45
CA VAL A 115 1.60 -20.90 8.26
C VAL A 115 1.71 -20.23 6.90
N CYS A 116 2.94 -19.97 6.46
CA CYS A 116 3.24 -19.41 5.15
C CYS A 116 4.50 -20.09 4.60
N THR A 117 4.54 -20.30 3.29
CA THR A 117 5.74 -20.77 2.58
C THR A 117 6.06 -19.83 1.44
N ILE A 118 7.19 -19.16 1.53
CA ILE A 118 7.65 -18.19 0.53
C ILE A 118 8.76 -18.84 -0.31
N ARG A 119 8.68 -18.68 -1.64
CA ARG A 119 9.69 -19.16 -2.59
C ARG A 119 10.19 -18.00 -3.41
N ILE A 120 11.49 -17.80 -3.43
CA ILE A 120 12.17 -16.74 -4.17
C ILE A 120 13.20 -17.37 -5.08
N THR A 121 13.23 -16.95 -6.34
CA THR A 121 14.32 -17.28 -7.27
C THR A 121 15.01 -15.99 -7.68
N ALA A 122 16.32 -15.92 -7.49
CA ALA A 122 17.14 -14.77 -7.86
C ALA A 122 18.52 -15.23 -8.31
N GLY A 123 19.05 -14.67 -9.41
CA GLY A 123 20.38 -14.99 -9.91
C GLY A 123 20.59 -16.47 -10.23
N GLY A 124 19.51 -17.20 -10.55
CA GLY A 124 19.54 -18.65 -10.84
C GLY A 124 19.55 -19.55 -9.58
N GLU A 125 19.53 -18.99 -8.38
CA GLU A 125 19.37 -19.71 -7.10
C GLU A 125 17.93 -19.62 -6.61
N SER A 126 17.46 -20.64 -5.85
CA SER A 126 16.11 -20.68 -5.32
C SER A 126 16.12 -20.93 -3.82
N TRP A 127 15.36 -20.16 -3.10
CA TRP A 127 15.17 -20.28 -1.65
C TRP A 127 13.71 -20.62 -1.32
N THR A 128 13.56 -21.42 -0.29
CA THR A 128 12.25 -21.72 0.30
C THR A 128 12.30 -21.32 1.75
N ILE A 129 11.53 -20.30 2.12
CA ILE A 129 11.44 -19.76 3.46
C ILE A 129 10.09 -20.24 4.03
N GLN A 130 10.12 -21.01 5.12
CA GLN A 130 8.94 -21.51 5.80
C GLN A 130 8.72 -20.74 7.10
N LEU A 131 7.53 -20.18 7.26
CA LEU A 131 7.11 -19.46 8.44
C LEU A 131 6.26 -20.38 9.32
N GLY A 132 6.77 -20.70 10.51
CA GLY A 132 6.11 -21.54 11.50
C GLY A 132 5.31 -20.74 12.53
N ASP A 133 5.24 -21.28 13.75
CA ASP A 133 4.50 -20.67 14.85
C ASP A 133 5.12 -19.36 15.34
N TYR A 134 4.27 -18.48 15.86
CA TYR A 134 4.70 -17.23 16.50
C TYR A 134 4.94 -17.43 18.00
N SER A 135 6.17 -17.20 18.45
CA SER A 135 6.53 -17.20 19.87
C SER A 135 6.01 -15.95 20.56
N LYS A 136 4.95 -16.09 21.36
CA LYS A 136 4.41 -14.97 22.17
C LYS A 136 5.36 -14.49 23.26
N MET A 137 6.30 -15.34 23.67
CA MET A 137 7.27 -15.02 24.72
C MET A 137 8.37 -14.11 24.18
N ASP A 138 8.84 -14.40 22.97
CA ASP A 138 9.93 -13.67 22.33
C ASP A 138 9.39 -12.57 21.39
N ALA A 139 8.09 -12.61 21.08
CA ALA A 139 7.42 -11.76 20.08
C ALA A 139 8.07 -11.86 18.69
N GLN A 140 8.39 -13.12 18.28
CA GLN A 140 9.08 -13.45 17.06
C GLN A 140 8.52 -14.74 16.46
N ARG A 141 8.68 -14.92 15.14
CA ARG A 141 8.26 -16.11 14.43
C ARG A 141 9.41 -17.09 14.26
N TYR A 142 9.10 -18.38 14.37
CA TYR A 142 10.02 -19.43 13.95
C TYR A 142 10.02 -19.55 12.42
N VAL A 143 11.23 -19.59 11.86
CA VAL A 143 11.46 -19.62 10.43
C VAL A 143 12.49 -20.68 10.08
N SER A 144 12.34 -21.37 8.94
CA SER A 144 13.35 -22.23 8.33
C SER A 144 13.63 -21.74 6.90
N ILE A 145 14.91 -21.76 6.53
CA ILE A 145 15.38 -21.49 5.17
C ILE A 145 15.86 -22.78 4.45
N GLY A 146 15.60 -23.95 5.04
CA GLY A 146 15.89 -25.25 4.44
C GLY A 146 17.31 -25.76 4.68
N ASP A 147 18.11 -25.14 5.55
CA ASP A 147 19.50 -25.50 5.87
C ASP A 147 19.63 -26.44 7.09
N GLY A 148 18.51 -26.88 7.66
CA GLY A 148 18.47 -27.77 8.83
C GLY A 148 18.38 -27.05 10.16
N ASN A 149 18.45 -25.71 10.18
CA ASN A 149 18.30 -24.89 11.36
C ASN A 149 16.88 -24.30 11.45
N VAL A 150 16.52 -23.87 12.66
CA VAL A 150 15.33 -23.07 12.93
C VAL A 150 15.77 -21.70 13.49
N TYR A 151 15.17 -20.67 13.00
CA TYR A 151 15.51 -19.30 13.33
C TYR A 151 14.33 -18.62 14.03
N LEU A 152 14.60 -17.79 15.03
CA LEU A 152 13.66 -16.76 15.47
C LEU A 152 13.95 -15.49 14.63
N ALA A 153 13.06 -15.16 13.73
CA ALA A 153 13.23 -14.03 12.83
C ALA A 153 13.30 -12.71 13.60
N ALA A 154 14.24 -11.84 13.27
CA ALA A 154 14.35 -10.53 13.88
C ALA A 154 13.15 -9.64 13.52
N HIS A 155 12.61 -9.80 12.33
CA HIS A 155 11.38 -9.23 11.79
C HIS A 155 10.47 -10.36 11.30
N ASP A 156 9.15 -10.27 11.51
CA ASP A 156 8.21 -11.31 11.05
C ASP A 156 7.83 -11.05 9.58
N PRO A 157 8.27 -11.89 8.62
CA PRO A 157 7.94 -11.67 7.22
C PRO A 157 6.44 -11.78 6.92
N LEU A 158 5.65 -12.38 7.81
CA LEU A 158 4.22 -12.50 7.60
C LEU A 158 3.51 -11.13 7.65
N ASP A 159 4.12 -10.13 8.28
CA ASP A 159 3.56 -8.78 8.32
C ASP A 159 3.44 -8.18 6.90
N GLU A 160 4.34 -8.55 5.97
CA GLU A 160 4.30 -8.15 4.56
C GLU A 160 3.51 -9.15 3.70
N PHE A 161 3.56 -10.46 4.00
CA PHE A 161 2.93 -11.50 3.19
C PHE A 161 1.46 -11.81 3.54
N ASP A 162 0.87 -11.14 4.56
CA ASP A 162 -0.59 -11.16 4.83
C ASP A 162 -1.31 -10.16 3.90
N VAL A 163 -1.10 -10.32 2.61
CA VAL A 163 -1.64 -9.46 1.55
C VAL A 163 -2.49 -10.27 0.57
N THR A 164 -3.54 -9.63 0.08
CA THR A 164 -4.43 -10.20 -0.94
C THR A 164 -4.00 -9.75 -2.34
N LEU A 165 -4.42 -10.48 -3.39
CA LEU A 165 -4.12 -10.10 -4.77
C LEU A 165 -4.60 -8.68 -5.11
N ASP A 166 -5.76 -8.27 -4.57
CA ASP A 166 -6.33 -6.93 -4.80
C ASP A 166 -5.44 -5.79 -4.25
N GLU A 167 -4.60 -6.09 -3.25
CA GLU A 167 -3.67 -5.13 -2.64
C GLU A 167 -2.36 -4.99 -3.42
N LEU A 168 -2.13 -5.89 -4.40
CA LEU A 168 -0.96 -5.89 -5.29
C LEU A 168 -1.26 -5.30 -6.68
N ILE A 169 -2.42 -4.67 -6.83
CA ILE A 169 -2.82 -4.08 -8.10
C ILE A 169 -2.22 -2.67 -8.24
N ASP A 170 -1.56 -2.44 -9.37
CA ASP A 170 -1.13 -1.10 -9.80
C ASP A 170 -2.38 -0.27 -10.12
N GLN A 171 -2.75 0.61 -9.18
CA GLN A 171 -3.92 1.45 -9.33
C GLN A 171 -3.62 2.66 -10.21
N ASP A 172 -4.66 3.14 -10.92
CA ASP A 172 -4.53 4.37 -11.70
C ASP A 172 -4.26 5.56 -10.77
N ASP A 173 -3.18 6.27 -11.01
CA ASP A 173 -2.85 7.51 -10.32
C ASP A 173 -3.57 8.71 -10.93
N ILE A 174 -3.96 9.64 -10.07
CA ILE A 174 -4.40 10.95 -10.53
C ILE A 174 -3.15 11.80 -10.77
N PRO A 175 -2.91 12.25 -12.01
CA PRO A 175 -1.69 12.97 -12.32
C PRO A 175 -1.61 14.30 -11.58
N ALA A 176 -0.39 14.72 -11.24
CA ALA A 176 -0.15 16.08 -10.77
C ALA A 176 -0.39 17.06 -11.93
N PHE A 177 -1.42 17.88 -11.81
CA PHE A 177 -1.69 18.94 -12.78
C PHE A 177 -0.73 20.11 -12.52
N GLY A 178 0.21 20.34 -13.43
CA GLY A 178 1.03 21.54 -13.37
C GLY A 178 0.20 22.76 -13.79
N GLN A 179 0.14 23.10 -15.08
CA GLN A 179 -0.72 24.14 -15.61
C GLN A 179 -1.96 23.51 -16.28
N VAL A 180 -3.15 23.80 -15.74
CA VAL A 180 -4.41 23.38 -16.38
C VAL A 180 -4.83 24.38 -17.45
N SER A 181 -4.96 23.92 -18.68
CA SER A 181 -5.37 24.75 -19.82
C SER A 181 -6.89 24.74 -20.05
N GLU A 182 -7.54 23.62 -19.80
CA GLU A 182 -9.01 23.46 -19.92
C GLU A 182 -9.55 22.46 -18.89
N LEU A 183 -10.71 22.79 -18.33
CA LEU A 183 -11.50 21.91 -17.49
C LEU A 183 -12.89 21.83 -18.10
N ARG A 184 -13.29 20.63 -18.57
CA ARG A 184 -14.56 20.42 -19.25
C ARG A 184 -15.47 19.50 -18.44
N PHE A 185 -16.75 19.90 -18.37
CA PHE A 185 -17.82 19.16 -17.73
C PHE A 185 -18.84 18.71 -18.76
N SER A 186 -19.25 17.45 -18.72
CA SER A 186 -20.27 16.88 -19.60
C SER A 186 -21.21 15.96 -18.81
N GLY A 187 -22.50 15.94 -19.14
CA GLY A 187 -23.51 15.14 -18.45
C GLY A 187 -24.45 15.99 -17.60
N ALA A 188 -24.47 15.83 -16.30
CA ALA A 188 -25.29 16.64 -15.39
C ALA A 188 -24.97 18.13 -15.48
N GLU A 189 -23.72 18.45 -15.75
CA GLU A 189 -23.21 19.78 -16.02
C GLU A 189 -22.63 19.82 -17.44
N ASN A 190 -22.79 20.93 -18.17
CA ASN A 190 -22.29 21.08 -19.53
C ASN A 190 -21.70 22.46 -19.72
N TYR A 191 -20.42 22.63 -19.38
CA TYR A 191 -19.66 23.85 -19.60
C TYR A 191 -18.16 23.52 -19.60
N ALA A 192 -17.37 24.49 -20.05
CA ALA A 192 -15.92 24.41 -20.00
C ALA A 192 -15.34 25.65 -19.29
N VAL A 193 -14.22 25.44 -18.62
CA VAL A 193 -13.39 26.49 -18.02
C VAL A 193 -12.08 26.49 -18.77
N SER A 194 -11.66 27.62 -19.30
CA SER A 194 -10.38 27.79 -20.00
C SER A 194 -9.45 28.71 -19.21
N TYR A 195 -8.15 28.40 -19.23
CA TYR A 195 -7.10 29.25 -18.70
C TYR A 195 -6.66 30.24 -19.79
N GLN A 196 -6.55 31.53 -19.45
CA GLN A 196 -6.06 32.59 -20.32
C GLN A 196 -5.33 33.63 -19.48
N GLU A 197 -4.04 33.73 -19.68
CA GLU A 197 -3.18 34.66 -18.93
C GLU A 197 -3.58 36.13 -19.14
N ASP A 198 -3.97 36.51 -20.37
CA ASP A 198 -4.40 37.86 -20.76
C ASP A 198 -5.88 37.86 -21.21
N GLY A 199 -6.80 37.50 -20.33
CA GLY A 199 -8.24 37.50 -20.64
C GLY A 199 -8.81 38.92 -20.83
N GLY A 200 -9.61 39.13 -21.88
CA GLY A 200 -10.12 40.48 -22.24
C GLY A 200 -11.23 41.04 -21.33
N ASN A 201 -11.89 40.20 -20.52
CA ASN A 201 -13.02 40.57 -19.64
C ASN A 201 -12.73 40.17 -18.20
N THR A 202 -11.91 40.91 -17.50
CA THR A 202 -11.53 40.63 -16.13
C THR A 202 -12.23 41.55 -15.14
N TYR A 203 -12.59 41.03 -13.96
CA TYR A 203 -13.04 41.85 -12.81
C TYR A 203 -11.86 42.20 -11.90
N ARG A 204 -10.82 41.33 -11.91
CA ARG A 204 -9.59 41.46 -11.14
C ARG A 204 -8.38 41.26 -12.05
N GLU A 205 -7.21 41.72 -11.63
CA GLU A 205 -5.95 41.55 -12.37
C GLU A 205 -5.48 40.08 -12.41
N ASP A 206 -5.96 39.27 -11.46
CA ASP A 206 -5.60 37.87 -11.29
C ASP A 206 -6.63 36.89 -11.90
N ASP A 207 -7.67 37.39 -12.60
CA ASP A 207 -8.62 36.56 -13.30
C ASP A 207 -7.95 35.90 -14.51
N VAL A 208 -7.70 34.59 -14.41
CA VAL A 208 -7.07 33.75 -15.45
C VAL A 208 -7.95 32.61 -15.93
N TYR A 209 -9.03 32.30 -15.21
CA TYR A 209 -9.99 31.25 -15.59
C TYR A 209 -11.29 31.84 -16.07
N PHE A 210 -11.77 31.34 -17.19
CA PHE A 210 -12.98 31.86 -17.86
C PHE A 210 -13.90 30.73 -18.27
N THR A 211 -15.20 30.99 -18.23
CA THR A 211 -16.23 30.15 -18.84
C THR A 211 -17.03 30.96 -19.86
N GLU A 212 -17.71 30.29 -20.76
CA GLU A 212 -18.61 30.91 -21.71
C GLU A 212 -20.06 30.81 -21.23
N GLN A 213 -20.75 31.95 -21.09
CA GLN A 213 -22.16 32.03 -20.72
C GLN A 213 -22.89 32.95 -21.72
N ASP A 214 -23.92 32.42 -22.39
CA ASP A 214 -24.70 33.16 -23.38
C ASP A 214 -23.87 33.82 -24.51
N GLY A 215 -22.76 33.18 -24.90
CA GLY A 215 -21.83 33.68 -25.92
C GLY A 215 -20.92 34.79 -25.41
N ALA A 216 -20.88 35.04 -24.10
CA ALA A 216 -19.96 35.97 -23.44
C ALA A 216 -18.99 35.23 -22.54
N GLN A 217 -17.73 35.66 -22.57
CA GLN A 217 -16.70 35.17 -21.66
C GLN A 217 -16.89 35.78 -20.25
N VAL A 218 -17.00 34.95 -19.25
CA VAL A 218 -17.21 35.32 -17.84
C VAL A 218 -16.03 34.83 -17.02
N PRO A 219 -15.34 35.72 -16.27
CA PRO A 219 -14.25 35.32 -15.40
C PRO A 219 -14.77 34.55 -14.17
N LEU A 220 -14.01 33.57 -13.75
CA LEU A 220 -14.22 32.77 -12.55
C LEU A 220 -13.20 33.15 -11.48
N ASP A 221 -13.56 32.94 -10.23
CA ASP A 221 -12.67 33.13 -9.10
C ASP A 221 -11.53 32.07 -9.16
N PRO A 222 -10.26 32.51 -9.35
CA PRO A 222 -9.14 31.58 -9.52
C PRO A 222 -8.96 30.65 -8.31
N ASP A 223 -9.10 31.18 -7.08
CA ASP A 223 -8.95 30.39 -5.85
C ASP A 223 -9.93 29.19 -5.82
N ARG A 224 -11.16 29.40 -6.30
CA ARG A 224 -12.18 28.33 -6.35
C ARG A 224 -11.88 27.30 -7.41
N VAL A 225 -11.33 27.68 -8.55
CA VAL A 225 -10.93 26.74 -9.59
C VAL A 225 -9.76 25.90 -9.12
N GLU A 226 -8.77 26.52 -8.48
CA GLU A 226 -7.63 25.83 -7.89
C GLU A 226 -8.04 24.90 -6.74
N ASP A 227 -8.91 25.32 -5.83
CA ASP A 227 -9.48 24.47 -4.78
C ASP A 227 -10.18 23.23 -5.38
N TYR A 228 -10.90 23.42 -6.50
CA TYR A 228 -11.58 22.32 -7.18
C TYR A 228 -10.60 21.34 -7.83
N LEU A 229 -9.56 21.83 -8.50
CA LEU A 229 -8.50 21.00 -9.08
C LEU A 229 -7.74 20.25 -7.99
N GLN A 230 -7.44 20.90 -6.88
CA GLN A 230 -6.82 20.25 -5.73
C GLN A 230 -7.72 19.18 -5.13
N ALA A 231 -9.03 19.39 -5.09
CA ALA A 231 -9.98 18.39 -4.64
C ALA A 231 -9.98 17.16 -5.55
N ILE A 232 -9.84 17.32 -6.87
CA ILE A 232 -9.69 16.19 -7.81
C ILE A 232 -8.37 15.46 -7.55
N GLN A 233 -7.25 16.17 -7.44
CA GLN A 233 -5.94 15.57 -7.17
C GLN A 233 -5.86 14.84 -5.83
N SER A 234 -6.67 15.25 -4.86
CA SER A 234 -6.73 14.61 -3.53
C SER A 234 -7.69 13.42 -3.45
N LEU A 235 -8.36 13.04 -4.56
CA LEU A 235 -9.19 11.84 -4.58
C LEU A 235 -8.30 10.61 -4.39
N SER A 236 -8.71 9.73 -3.50
CA SER A 236 -8.07 8.44 -3.31
C SER A 236 -8.87 7.37 -4.03
N LEU A 237 -8.24 6.71 -4.99
CA LEU A 237 -8.77 5.54 -5.69
C LEU A 237 -8.37 4.31 -4.87
N THR A 238 -9.21 3.90 -3.91
CA THR A 238 -8.84 2.88 -2.91
C THR A 238 -9.33 1.47 -3.21
N ASP A 239 -10.31 1.34 -4.11
CA ASP A 239 -10.92 0.05 -4.43
C ASP A 239 -10.95 -0.14 -5.95
N CYS A 240 -10.18 -1.08 -6.48
CA CYS A 240 -10.31 -1.54 -7.85
C CYS A 240 -11.46 -2.55 -7.94
N VAL A 241 -12.44 -2.31 -8.82
CA VAL A 241 -13.54 -3.25 -9.07
C VAL A 241 -13.14 -4.28 -10.12
N THR A 242 -12.42 -3.86 -11.14
CA THR A 242 -11.84 -4.69 -12.20
C THR A 242 -10.73 -3.91 -12.90
N TYR A 243 -9.67 -4.61 -13.26
CA TYR A 243 -8.53 -4.06 -14.01
C TYR A 243 -8.65 -4.29 -15.54
N SER A 244 -9.61 -5.12 -15.96
CA SER A 244 -9.87 -5.46 -17.37
C SER A 244 -11.36 -5.31 -17.67
N ALA A 245 -11.87 -4.06 -17.57
CA ALA A 245 -13.28 -3.76 -17.76
C ALA A 245 -13.72 -4.00 -19.21
N ASN A 246 -14.79 -4.77 -19.39
CA ASN A 246 -15.53 -4.89 -20.62
C ASN A 246 -16.83 -4.07 -20.56
N ASP A 247 -17.60 -4.04 -21.66
CA ASP A 247 -18.85 -3.25 -21.74
C ASP A 247 -19.89 -3.68 -20.69
N ASP A 248 -19.95 -4.97 -20.34
CA ASP A 248 -20.85 -5.49 -19.30
C ASP A 248 -20.43 -5.01 -17.90
N ASP A 249 -19.13 -4.94 -17.65
CA ASP A 249 -18.58 -4.42 -16.38
C ASP A 249 -18.88 -2.91 -16.27
N LEU A 250 -18.65 -2.14 -17.31
CA LEU A 250 -19.01 -0.71 -17.37
C LEU A 250 -20.48 -0.49 -17.08
N GLN A 251 -21.36 -1.31 -17.72
CA GLN A 251 -22.79 -1.25 -17.49
C GLN A 251 -23.17 -1.62 -16.06
N SER A 252 -22.56 -2.66 -15.49
CA SER A 252 -22.83 -3.10 -14.12
C SER A 252 -22.45 -2.05 -13.07
N CYS A 253 -21.41 -1.28 -13.35
CA CYS A 253 -20.96 -0.13 -12.56
C CYS A 253 -21.73 1.16 -12.89
N GLY A 254 -22.50 1.20 -13.97
CA GLY A 254 -23.20 2.41 -14.43
C GLY A 254 -22.26 3.42 -15.15
N LEU A 255 -21.08 2.99 -15.54
CA LEU A 255 -20.08 3.80 -16.24
C LEU A 255 -20.22 3.75 -17.77
N ASP A 256 -21.14 2.94 -18.29
CA ASP A 256 -21.60 3.00 -19.69
C ASP A 256 -22.33 4.31 -20.01
N SER A 257 -22.88 4.97 -18.99
CA SER A 257 -23.55 6.28 -19.09
C SER A 257 -23.31 7.09 -17.79
N PRO A 258 -22.11 7.64 -17.61
CA PRO A 258 -21.75 8.37 -16.39
C PRO A 258 -22.63 9.60 -16.21
N GLU A 259 -22.98 9.92 -14.94
CA GLU A 259 -23.78 11.10 -14.62
C GLU A 259 -23.01 12.38 -14.90
N LEU A 260 -21.71 12.38 -14.68
CA LEU A 260 -20.82 13.50 -14.93
C LEU A 260 -19.46 12.99 -15.45
N ILE A 261 -18.97 13.62 -16.49
CA ILE A 261 -17.61 13.42 -17.01
C ILE A 261 -16.85 14.71 -16.78
N ILE A 262 -15.68 14.62 -16.20
CA ILE A 262 -14.75 15.72 -15.95
C ILE A 262 -13.49 15.43 -16.76
N GLU A 263 -13.16 16.31 -17.69
CA GLU A 263 -11.92 16.24 -18.49
C GLU A 263 -11.03 17.41 -18.09
N VAL A 264 -9.78 17.13 -17.71
CA VAL A 264 -8.78 18.11 -17.35
C VAL A 264 -7.65 18.04 -18.36
N ALA A 265 -7.50 19.06 -19.18
CA ALA A 265 -6.33 19.22 -20.04
C ALA A 265 -5.26 20.00 -19.28
N TYR A 266 -4.07 19.43 -19.16
CA TYR A 266 -3.01 19.98 -18.32
C TYR A 266 -1.64 19.76 -18.95
N ASP A 267 -0.67 20.58 -18.51
CA ASP A 267 0.75 20.33 -18.68
C ASP A 267 1.30 19.81 -17.34
N GLY A 268 1.96 18.66 -17.36
CA GLY A 268 2.60 18.08 -16.19
C GLY A 268 3.84 18.84 -15.75
N GLU A 269 4.34 18.54 -14.57
CA GLU A 269 5.58 19.15 -14.04
C GLU A 269 6.82 18.82 -14.89
N ASP A 270 6.77 17.69 -15.62
CA ASP A 270 7.79 17.25 -16.59
C ASP A 270 7.68 17.94 -17.96
N GLY A 271 6.65 18.80 -18.15
CA GLY A 271 6.36 19.50 -19.39
C GLY A 271 5.63 18.66 -20.44
N ALA A 272 5.18 17.45 -20.09
CA ALA A 272 4.32 16.63 -20.95
C ALA A 272 2.86 17.12 -20.83
N SER A 273 2.21 17.37 -21.98
CA SER A 273 0.79 17.73 -22.00
C SER A 273 -0.07 16.45 -21.96
N GLY A 274 -1.10 16.45 -21.12
CA GLY A 274 -2.01 15.33 -20.93
C GLY A 274 -3.47 15.73 -20.83
N THR A 275 -4.35 14.74 -20.89
CA THR A 275 -5.76 14.89 -20.55
C THR A 275 -6.15 13.79 -19.58
N PHE A 276 -6.59 14.19 -18.40
CA PHE A 276 -7.16 13.30 -17.40
C PHE A 276 -8.69 13.31 -17.51
N THR A 277 -9.31 12.12 -17.48
CA THR A 277 -10.76 11.99 -17.56
C THR A 277 -11.29 11.25 -16.34
N LEU A 278 -12.20 11.87 -15.61
CA LEU A 278 -12.89 11.29 -14.46
C LEU A 278 -14.36 11.09 -14.78
N ASN A 279 -14.80 9.84 -14.81
CA ASN A 279 -16.20 9.46 -14.95
C ASN A 279 -16.85 9.28 -13.59
N VAL A 280 -17.92 10.03 -13.30
CA VAL A 280 -18.59 10.04 -12.01
C VAL A 280 -19.99 9.48 -12.13
N ILE A 281 -20.33 8.55 -11.23
CA ILE A 281 -21.69 8.02 -11.07
C ILE A 281 -22.16 8.28 -9.64
N ARG A 282 -23.48 8.43 -9.46
CA ARG A 282 -24.08 8.47 -8.12
C ARG A 282 -24.53 7.08 -7.71
N THR A 283 -23.80 6.43 -6.82
CA THR A 283 -24.26 5.18 -6.25
C THR A 283 -25.46 5.41 -5.35
N SER A 284 -26.65 5.05 -5.81
CA SER A 284 -27.81 4.92 -4.93
C SER A 284 -27.57 3.73 -4.00
N GLY A 285 -27.06 3.96 -2.81
CA GLY A 285 -26.93 3.10 -1.62
C GLY A 285 -27.18 1.59 -1.67
N ARG A 286 -26.86 0.87 -2.74
CA ARG A 286 -26.85 -0.58 -2.76
C ARG A 286 -25.53 -1.08 -2.17
N ARG A 287 -25.61 -1.70 -1.01
CA ARG A 287 -24.48 -2.45 -0.44
C ARG A 287 -23.97 -3.46 -1.48
N ARG A 288 -22.68 -3.42 -1.77
CA ARG A 288 -21.97 -4.47 -2.51
C ARG A 288 -22.40 -5.87 -2.00
N PRO A 289 -22.66 -6.84 -2.87
CA PRO A 289 -22.66 -8.23 -2.43
C PRO A 289 -21.24 -8.57 -1.94
N PRO A 290 -21.09 -9.31 -0.82
CA PRO A 290 -19.77 -9.70 -0.35
C PRO A 290 -19.10 -10.60 -1.40
N PRO A 291 -17.77 -10.49 -1.57
CA PRO A 291 -17.02 -11.38 -2.44
C PRO A 291 -17.28 -12.84 -2.03
N PRO A 292 -17.35 -13.79 -2.97
CA PRO A 292 -17.56 -15.18 -2.65
C PRO A 292 -16.33 -15.71 -1.91
N GLY A 293 -16.46 -16.02 -0.60
CA GLY A 293 -15.48 -16.82 0.10
C GLY A 293 -15.01 -16.43 1.49
N ARG A 294 -15.48 -15.38 2.15
CA ARG A 294 -15.06 -15.12 3.54
C ARG A 294 -16.11 -15.53 4.58
N ALA A 295 -15.76 -16.54 5.39
CA ALA A 295 -16.48 -16.90 6.61
C ALA A 295 -16.38 -15.77 7.64
N ARG A 296 -17.52 -15.26 8.10
CA ARG A 296 -17.67 -14.11 8.99
C ARG A 296 -16.98 -14.32 10.34
N ARG A 297 -15.97 -13.51 10.67
CA ARG A 297 -15.70 -13.09 12.06
C ARG A 297 -16.52 -11.82 12.34
N ARG A 298 -17.37 -11.87 13.37
CA ARG A 298 -18.19 -10.73 13.82
C ARG A 298 -17.31 -9.71 14.53
N SER A 299 -17.22 -8.50 13.97
CA SER A 299 -16.72 -7.30 14.65
C SER A 299 -17.90 -6.33 14.90
N PRO A 300 -17.86 -5.51 15.96
CA PRO A 300 -18.96 -4.62 16.34
C PRO A 300 -19.12 -3.43 15.39
N PRO A 301 -20.31 -2.77 15.34
CA PRO A 301 -20.61 -1.74 14.35
C PRO A 301 -19.93 -0.41 14.69
N THR A 302 -19.17 0.13 13.75
CA THR A 302 -18.76 1.53 13.70
C THR A 302 -19.68 2.33 12.80
N PRO A 303 -19.98 3.62 13.10
CA PRO A 303 -20.93 4.41 12.35
C PRO A 303 -20.35 4.85 11.00
N GLY A 304 -21.20 4.73 9.96
CA GLY A 304 -20.82 4.89 8.58
C GLY A 304 -20.48 6.32 8.14
N TRP A 305 -19.45 6.40 7.35
CA TRP A 305 -19.29 7.41 6.31
C TRP A 305 -19.14 6.65 4.99
N ALA A 306 -20.04 6.93 4.06
CA ALA A 306 -20.02 6.34 2.73
C ALA A 306 -18.93 7.02 1.91
N SER A 307 -17.91 6.28 1.50
CA SER A 307 -17.02 6.68 0.42
C SER A 307 -17.48 5.97 -0.85
N PRO A 308 -17.76 6.68 -1.93
CA PRO A 308 -18.00 6.07 -3.23
C PRO A 308 -16.74 6.20 -4.07
N SER A 309 -16.19 5.11 -4.52
CA SER A 309 -15.35 5.18 -5.71
C SER A 309 -15.29 3.81 -6.37
N CYS A 310 -15.80 3.76 -7.59
CA CYS A 310 -15.55 2.72 -8.56
C CYS A 310 -14.56 3.35 -9.54
N SER A 311 -13.32 2.90 -9.58
CA SER A 311 -12.35 3.29 -10.60
C SER A 311 -12.14 2.14 -11.57
N ILE A 312 -12.19 2.42 -12.85
CA ILE A 312 -11.98 1.46 -13.92
C ILE A 312 -10.93 2.04 -14.85
N ARG A 313 -9.91 1.26 -15.13
CA ARG A 313 -8.83 1.62 -16.05
C ARG A 313 -9.34 1.64 -17.49
N SER A 314 -9.21 2.76 -18.19
CA SER A 314 -9.37 2.82 -19.64
C SER A 314 -8.08 2.34 -20.32
N PRO A 315 -8.13 1.50 -21.36
CA PRO A 315 -6.93 1.08 -22.06
C PRO A 315 -6.24 2.27 -22.71
N ALA A 316 -4.99 2.51 -22.32
CA ALA A 316 -4.15 3.51 -22.95
C ALA A 316 -4.02 3.21 -24.45
N ARG A 317 -4.49 4.12 -25.31
CA ARG A 317 -4.19 4.06 -26.74
C ARG A 317 -2.72 4.39 -26.91
N SER A 318 -1.93 3.35 -27.17
CA SER A 318 -0.59 3.49 -27.72
C SER A 318 -0.67 4.24 -29.06
N THR A 319 -0.35 5.51 -29.06
CA THR A 319 0.04 6.21 -30.29
C THR A 319 1.56 6.11 -30.41
N GLY A 320 2.02 5.06 -31.11
CA GLY A 320 3.37 5.01 -31.62
C GLY A 320 3.59 6.10 -32.67
N ARG A 321 4.58 6.91 -32.44
CA ARG A 321 5.65 7.30 -33.41
C ARG A 321 6.72 8.06 -32.67
#